data_c44d9d0e4c33f273f318596a80724d66
#
_entry.id   c44d9d0e4c33f273f318596a80724d66
#
_cell.length_a   1.000
_cell.length_b   1.000
_cell.length_c   1.000
_cell.angle_alpha   90.00
_cell.angle_beta   90.00
_cell.angle_gamma   90.00
#
_symmetry.space_group_name_H-M   'P 1'
#
loop_
_entity.id
_entity.type
_entity.pdbx_description
1 polymer ?
#
loop_
_entity_poly.entity_id
_entity_poly.type
_entity_poly.pdbx_seq_one_letter_code
_entity_poly.pdbx_strand_id
1 'polypeptide(L)'
;MKAMIFAAGLGSRLKPLTDTMPKALVPIAGRPMLEHVILKLKAAGFTEIVINIHHFGEQILDFLKANENFGLIIHISDERDLLLDTGGGVKKARSFFENSDEPFLIHNVDILSDVNLKELYDYHLQSGAVATLLASQRKTSRYLLFDTDKRLCGWINKDTCLLYTSPS
;
A
#
# COMPACT_ATOMS: atom_id res chain seq x y z
N MET A 1 8.44 -2.34 13.68
CA MET A 1 7.58 -2.85 12.58
C MET A 1 7.83 -2.03 11.32
N LYS A 2 7.85 -2.67 10.16
CA LYS A 2 8.06 -2.04 8.86
C LYS A 2 6.78 -2.00 8.03
N ALA A 3 6.63 -0.98 7.18
CA ALA A 3 5.52 -0.88 6.23
C ALA A 3 5.99 -0.37 4.87
N MET A 4 5.20 -0.64 3.83
CA MET A 4 5.35 -0.04 2.51
C MET A 4 4.08 0.70 2.14
N ILE A 5 4.20 1.94 1.67
CA ILE A 5 3.09 2.72 1.12
C ILE A 5 3.22 2.77 -0.39
N PHE A 6 2.19 2.32 -1.10
CA PHE A 6 2.10 2.49 -2.55
C PHE A 6 1.64 3.91 -2.89
N ALA A 7 2.57 4.76 -3.35
CA ALA A 7 2.33 6.14 -3.74
C ALA A 7 2.69 6.47 -5.20
N ALA A 8 3.19 5.49 -5.97
CA ALA A 8 3.64 5.67 -7.37
C ALA A 8 2.49 5.76 -8.39
N GLY A 9 1.22 5.63 -7.97
CA GLY A 9 0.07 5.63 -8.87
C GLY A 9 -0.16 6.96 -9.57
N LEU A 10 -0.47 6.93 -10.88
CA LEU A 10 -0.70 8.12 -11.71
C LEU A 10 -1.94 8.94 -11.32
N GLY A 11 -2.89 8.36 -10.60
CA GLY A 11 -4.09 9.05 -10.16
C GLY A 11 -5.04 9.52 -11.26
N SER A 12 -5.01 8.90 -12.44
CA SER A 12 -5.75 9.33 -13.64
C SER A 12 -7.26 9.56 -13.42
N ARG A 13 -7.86 8.85 -12.46
CA ARG A 13 -9.29 9.00 -12.09
C ARG A 13 -9.59 10.24 -11.24
N LEU A 14 -8.56 10.90 -10.71
CA LEU A 14 -8.68 12.12 -9.89
C LEU A 14 -8.38 13.40 -10.67
N LYS A 15 -8.23 13.32 -12.00
CA LYS A 15 -8.09 14.52 -12.83
C LYS A 15 -9.30 15.45 -12.68
N PRO A 16 -9.10 16.78 -12.67
CA PRO A 16 -7.86 17.49 -12.96
C PRO A 16 -6.89 17.66 -11.77
N LEU A 17 -7.23 17.22 -10.55
CA LEU A 17 -6.39 17.42 -9.36
C LEU A 17 -4.97 16.84 -9.54
N THR A 18 -4.88 15.71 -10.21
CA THR A 18 -3.59 15.02 -10.44
C THR A 18 -2.85 15.46 -11.70
N ASP A 19 -3.27 16.55 -12.35
CA ASP A 19 -2.54 17.14 -13.47
C ASP A 19 -1.32 17.95 -13.00
N THR A 20 -1.31 18.39 -11.74
CA THR A 20 -0.25 19.24 -11.16
C THR A 20 0.39 18.69 -9.89
N MET A 21 -0.17 17.59 -9.32
CA MET A 21 0.36 16.99 -8.10
C MET A 21 0.19 15.47 -8.11
N PRO A 22 1.02 14.72 -7.36
CA PRO A 22 0.85 13.28 -7.24
C PRO A 22 -0.42 12.97 -6.45
N LYS A 23 -1.08 11.86 -6.77
CA LYS A 23 -2.27 11.37 -6.05
C LYS A 23 -2.08 11.35 -4.54
N ALA A 24 -0.89 10.98 -4.08
CA ALA A 24 -0.54 10.89 -2.66
C ALA A 24 -0.66 12.23 -1.92
N LEU A 25 -0.53 13.35 -2.62
CA LEU A 25 -0.64 14.68 -2.03
C LEU A 25 -2.00 15.34 -2.22
N VAL A 26 -2.95 14.71 -2.89
CA VAL A 26 -4.32 15.22 -2.97
C VAL A 26 -4.90 15.33 -1.55
N PRO A 27 -5.42 16.52 -1.15
CA PRO A 27 -5.88 16.73 0.21
C PRO A 27 -7.25 16.10 0.44
N ILE A 28 -7.41 15.47 1.60
CA ILE A 28 -8.68 14.99 2.15
C ILE A 28 -8.83 15.60 3.55
N ALA A 29 -9.94 16.29 3.79
CA ALA A 29 -10.18 17.00 5.06
C ALA A 29 -9.00 17.92 5.47
N GLY A 30 -8.41 18.60 4.49
CA GLY A 30 -7.34 19.58 4.70
C GLY A 30 -5.93 19.01 4.85
N ARG A 31 -5.74 17.69 4.70
CA ARG A 31 -4.43 17.02 4.79
C ARG A 31 -4.18 16.10 3.59
N PRO A 32 -2.96 16.00 3.09
CA PRO A 32 -2.59 15.03 2.05
C PRO A 32 -2.94 13.59 2.42
N MET A 33 -3.38 12.78 1.44
CA MET A 33 -3.64 11.35 1.67
C MET A 33 -2.43 10.64 2.30
N LEU A 34 -1.23 10.96 1.83
CA LEU A 34 0.02 10.39 2.36
C LEU A 34 0.21 10.69 3.85
N GLU A 35 -0.13 11.90 4.30
CA GLU A 35 -0.06 12.28 5.71
C GLU A 35 -0.99 11.42 6.57
N HIS A 36 -2.25 11.25 6.13
CA HIS A 36 -3.19 10.39 6.85
C HIS A 36 -2.66 8.97 7.03
N VAL A 37 -2.07 8.38 5.98
CA VAL A 37 -1.55 7.01 6.03
C VAL A 37 -0.30 6.94 6.91
N ILE A 38 0.64 7.89 6.79
CA ILE A 38 1.85 7.93 7.63
C ILE A 38 1.49 8.04 9.11
N LEU A 39 0.59 8.97 9.46
CA LEU A 39 0.18 9.17 10.86
C LEU A 39 -0.55 7.95 11.42
N LYS A 40 -1.37 7.27 10.61
CA LYS A 40 -2.04 6.03 11.00
C LYS A 40 -1.05 4.91 11.26
N LEU A 41 -0.05 4.72 10.39
CA LEU A 41 1.01 3.74 10.56
C LEU A 41 1.85 4.06 11.81
N LYS A 42 2.22 5.32 12.00
CA LYS A 42 2.96 5.77 13.19
C LYS A 42 2.18 5.47 14.48
N ALA A 43 0.90 5.80 14.52
CA ALA A 43 0.04 5.52 15.68
C ALA A 43 -0.09 4.01 15.98
N ALA A 44 0.00 3.16 14.95
CA ALA A 44 0.00 1.70 15.08
C ALA A 44 1.39 1.13 15.46
N GLY A 45 2.43 1.97 15.62
CA GLY A 45 3.76 1.56 16.05
C GLY A 45 4.71 1.16 14.92
N PHE A 46 4.41 1.51 13.66
CA PHE A 46 5.35 1.36 12.56
C PHE A 46 6.37 2.50 12.61
N THR A 47 7.65 2.16 12.60
CA THR A 47 8.77 3.11 12.77
C THR A 47 9.61 3.28 11.51
N GLU A 48 9.48 2.35 10.56
CA GLU A 48 10.22 2.33 9.31
C GLU A 48 9.25 2.11 8.15
N ILE A 49 9.25 3.03 7.18
CA ILE A 49 8.30 3.04 6.08
C ILE A 49 9.04 3.17 4.75
N VAL A 50 8.75 2.30 3.80
CA VAL A 50 9.18 2.45 2.41
C VAL A 50 8.05 3.08 1.60
N ILE A 51 8.34 4.13 0.85
CA ILE A 51 7.38 4.80 -0.02
C ILE A 51 7.88 4.70 -1.45
N ASN A 52 7.09 4.09 -2.35
CA ASN A 52 7.44 4.14 -3.76
C ASN A 52 6.92 5.44 -4.40
N ILE A 53 7.75 6.02 -5.27
CA ILE A 53 7.42 7.26 -5.98
C ILE A 53 7.59 7.07 -7.49
N HIS A 54 6.79 7.81 -8.27
CA HIS A 54 6.90 7.86 -9.74
C HIS A 54 6.57 9.27 -10.24
N HIS A 55 5.35 9.50 -10.75
CA HIS A 55 4.91 10.78 -11.28
C HIS A 55 4.86 11.86 -10.18
N PHE A 56 5.47 13.03 -10.44
CA PHE A 56 5.66 14.10 -9.45
C PHE A 56 6.38 13.66 -8.16
N GLY A 57 7.30 12.68 -8.25
CA GLY A 57 8.01 12.13 -7.09
C GLY A 57 8.73 13.20 -6.26
N GLU A 58 9.28 14.26 -6.88
CA GLU A 58 9.93 15.36 -6.17
C GLU A 58 9.01 16.06 -5.18
N GLN A 59 7.73 16.26 -5.53
CA GLN A 59 6.78 16.88 -4.61
C GLN A 59 6.56 16.02 -3.35
N ILE A 60 6.62 14.68 -3.49
CA ILE A 60 6.54 13.77 -2.34
C ILE A 60 7.79 13.91 -1.47
N LEU A 61 8.98 13.99 -2.07
CA LEU A 61 10.23 14.18 -1.35
C LEU A 61 10.24 15.51 -0.58
N ASP A 62 9.84 16.60 -1.23
CA ASP A 62 9.74 17.92 -0.61
C ASP A 62 8.74 17.92 0.55
N PHE A 63 7.59 17.28 0.36
CA PHE A 63 6.58 17.14 1.42
C PHE A 63 7.11 16.36 2.64
N LEU A 64 7.78 15.25 2.43
CA LEU A 64 8.38 14.45 3.50
C LEU A 64 9.45 15.24 4.24
N LYS A 65 10.32 15.94 3.51
CA LYS A 65 11.38 16.78 4.08
C LYS A 65 10.80 17.95 4.89
N ALA A 66 9.79 18.63 4.38
CA ALA A 66 9.14 19.75 5.06
C ALA A 66 8.46 19.33 6.38
N ASN A 67 8.10 18.05 6.52
CA ASN A 67 7.51 17.47 7.73
C ASN A 67 8.50 16.63 8.55
N GLU A 68 9.83 16.79 8.34
CA GLU A 68 10.88 16.06 9.06
C GLU A 68 10.65 14.54 9.08
N ASN A 69 10.13 13.97 7.97
CA ASN A 69 9.73 12.57 7.83
C ASN A 69 8.76 12.08 8.93
N PHE A 70 8.01 13.00 9.54
CA PHE A 70 7.12 12.72 10.69
C PHE A 70 7.82 12.06 11.88
N GLY A 71 9.15 12.23 11.99
CA GLY A 71 9.99 11.58 13.01
C GLY A 71 10.10 10.07 12.82
N LEU A 72 9.96 9.56 11.58
CA LEU A 72 10.08 8.16 11.19
C LEU A 72 11.30 7.94 10.31
N ILE A 73 11.74 6.68 10.19
CA ILE A 73 12.71 6.27 9.17
C ILE A 73 11.93 6.04 7.88
N ILE A 74 12.11 6.91 6.89
CA ILE A 74 11.46 6.79 5.59
C ILE A 74 12.50 6.50 4.52
N HIS A 75 12.28 5.42 3.78
CA HIS A 75 13.04 5.02 2.61
C HIS A 75 12.23 5.28 1.35
N ILE A 76 12.90 5.64 0.28
CA ILE A 76 12.28 5.89 -1.01
C ILE A 76 12.62 4.77 -1.99
N SER A 77 11.58 4.14 -2.54
CA SER A 77 11.71 3.24 -3.69
C SER A 77 11.38 4.03 -4.96
N ASP A 78 12.41 4.51 -5.64
CA ASP A 78 12.27 5.39 -6.79
C ASP A 78 11.92 4.62 -8.06
N GLU A 79 10.71 4.84 -8.60
CA GLU A 79 10.20 4.22 -9.82
C GLU A 79 10.03 5.25 -10.96
N ARG A 80 10.67 6.43 -10.87
CA ARG A 80 10.50 7.53 -11.85
C ARG A 80 10.88 7.09 -13.26
N ASP A 81 11.84 6.20 -13.42
CA ASP A 81 12.27 5.70 -14.73
C ASP A 81 11.28 4.68 -15.33
N LEU A 82 10.61 3.90 -14.49
CA LEU A 82 9.68 2.86 -14.91
C LEU A 82 8.66 2.56 -13.81
N LEU A 83 7.39 2.77 -14.11
CA LEU A 83 6.28 2.36 -13.21
C LEU A 83 6.18 0.83 -13.17
N LEU A 84 6.34 0.25 -11.99
CA LEU A 84 6.46 -1.21 -11.81
C LEU A 84 5.16 -1.89 -11.36
N ASP A 85 4.06 -1.14 -11.22
CA ASP A 85 2.83 -1.63 -10.61
C ASP A 85 3.05 -2.24 -9.21
N THR A 86 2.06 -3.01 -8.72
CA THR A 86 2.05 -3.51 -7.34
C THR A 86 3.19 -4.51 -7.08
N GLY A 87 3.23 -5.59 -7.84
CA GLY A 87 4.19 -6.68 -7.62
C GLY A 87 5.63 -6.27 -7.92
N GLY A 88 5.83 -5.50 -8.99
CA GLY A 88 7.15 -4.97 -9.36
C GLY A 88 7.66 -3.96 -8.33
N GLY A 89 6.79 -3.10 -7.79
CA GLY A 89 7.13 -2.16 -6.74
C GLY A 89 7.60 -2.86 -5.46
N VAL A 90 6.89 -3.91 -5.02
CA VAL A 90 7.34 -4.73 -3.87
C VAL A 90 8.69 -5.39 -4.15
N LYS A 91 8.86 -5.97 -5.34
CA LYS A 91 10.11 -6.61 -5.73
C LYS A 91 11.28 -5.63 -5.73
N LYS A 92 11.08 -4.39 -6.22
CA LYS A 92 12.11 -3.33 -6.20
C LYS A 92 12.46 -2.90 -4.78
N ALA A 93 11.47 -2.82 -3.91
CA ALA A 93 11.64 -2.44 -2.50
C ALA A 93 12.23 -3.57 -1.62
N ARG A 94 12.49 -4.75 -2.17
CA ARG A 94 12.94 -5.95 -1.45
C ARG A 94 14.11 -5.68 -0.52
N SER A 95 15.14 -4.95 -0.96
CA SER A 95 16.35 -4.67 -0.19
C SER A 95 16.10 -3.97 1.17
N PHE A 96 14.96 -3.27 1.31
CA PHE A 96 14.59 -2.63 2.58
C PHE A 96 14.00 -3.61 3.60
N PHE A 97 13.61 -4.81 3.17
CA PHE A 97 12.90 -5.80 3.98
C PHE A 97 13.71 -7.08 4.23
N GLU A 98 14.64 -7.44 3.34
CA GLU A 98 15.33 -8.74 3.35
C GLU A 98 16.30 -8.99 4.52
N ASN A 99 16.62 -7.94 5.30
CA ASN A 99 17.48 -8.08 6.46
C ASN A 99 16.73 -8.46 7.74
N SER A 100 15.47 -8.85 7.64
CA SER A 100 14.61 -9.20 8.78
C SER A 100 13.61 -10.28 8.35
N ASP A 101 13.44 -11.29 9.20
CA ASP A 101 12.35 -12.29 9.03
C ASP A 101 10.99 -11.75 9.50
N GLU A 102 10.92 -10.50 9.97
CA GLU A 102 9.68 -9.88 10.38
C GLU A 102 8.81 -9.57 9.17
N PRO A 103 7.49 -9.80 9.26
CA PRO A 103 6.58 -9.38 8.22
C PRO A 103 6.51 -7.86 8.10
N PHE A 104 6.11 -7.37 6.95
CA PHE A 104 5.85 -5.96 6.72
C PHE A 104 4.45 -5.73 6.20
N LEU A 105 3.88 -4.58 6.52
CA LEU A 105 2.55 -4.18 6.07
C LEU A 105 2.65 -3.45 4.73
N ILE A 106 1.77 -3.78 3.78
CA ILE A 106 1.58 -3.01 2.55
C ILE A 106 0.29 -2.21 2.65
N HIS A 107 0.36 -0.92 2.38
CA HIS A 107 -0.78 -0.02 2.42
C HIS A 107 -0.85 0.86 1.16
N ASN A 108 -2.00 0.91 0.52
CA ASN A 108 -2.21 1.87 -0.57
C ASN A 108 -2.43 3.28 0.01
N VAL A 109 -1.84 4.29 -0.62
CA VAL A 109 -1.94 5.68 -0.15
C VAL A 109 -3.37 6.24 -0.19
N ASP A 110 -4.25 5.67 -1.02
CA ASP A 110 -5.64 6.11 -1.23
C ASP A 110 -6.68 5.30 -0.44
N ILE A 111 -6.25 4.51 0.51
CA ILE A 111 -7.16 3.78 1.40
C ILE A 111 -7.23 4.52 2.75
N LEU A 112 -8.40 5.05 3.05
CA LEU A 112 -8.75 5.54 4.39
C LEU A 112 -9.69 4.53 5.05
N SER A 113 -9.34 4.07 6.23
CA SER A 113 -10.13 3.06 6.97
C SER A 113 -9.96 3.25 8.47
N ASP A 114 -10.88 2.71 9.24
CA ASP A 114 -10.85 2.63 10.71
C ASP A 114 -10.19 1.34 11.23
N VAL A 115 -9.68 0.50 10.33
CA VAL A 115 -9.02 -0.77 10.68
C VAL A 115 -7.86 -0.54 11.64
N ASN A 116 -7.81 -1.33 12.70
CA ASN A 116 -6.68 -1.38 13.61
C ASN A 116 -5.51 -2.14 12.97
N LEU A 117 -4.50 -1.39 12.49
CA LEU A 117 -3.35 -1.96 11.78
C LEU A 117 -2.46 -2.79 12.71
N LYS A 118 -2.42 -2.47 14.01
CA LYS A 118 -1.67 -3.27 14.98
C LYS A 118 -2.30 -4.65 15.18
N GLU A 119 -3.62 -4.71 15.32
CA GLU A 119 -4.34 -5.99 15.42
C GLU A 119 -4.19 -6.83 14.14
N LEU A 120 -4.24 -6.21 12.96
CA LEU A 120 -4.00 -6.91 11.70
C LEU A 120 -2.59 -7.52 11.65
N TYR A 121 -1.58 -6.76 12.09
CA TYR A 121 -0.20 -7.23 12.15
C TYR A 121 -0.04 -8.39 13.15
N ASP A 122 -0.61 -8.27 14.35
CA ASP A 122 -0.55 -9.31 15.38
C ASP A 122 -1.29 -10.58 14.93
N TYR A 123 -2.44 -10.44 14.28
CA TYR A 123 -3.16 -11.58 13.67
C TYR A 123 -2.29 -12.30 12.63
N HIS A 124 -1.58 -11.53 11.77
CA HIS A 124 -0.67 -12.13 10.80
C HIS A 124 0.42 -12.96 11.47
N LEU A 125 1.07 -12.42 12.50
CA LEU A 125 2.11 -13.15 13.26
C LEU A 125 1.59 -14.48 13.85
N GLN A 126 0.34 -14.50 14.30
CA GLN A 126 -0.28 -15.69 14.90
C GLN A 126 -0.79 -16.69 13.86
N SER A 127 -1.10 -16.23 12.65
CA SER A 127 -1.75 -17.07 11.63
C SER A 127 -0.82 -18.08 10.96
N GLY A 128 0.49 -17.88 11.01
CA GLY A 128 1.48 -18.66 10.27
C GLY A 128 1.34 -18.54 8.74
N ALA A 129 0.52 -17.62 8.24
CA ALA A 129 0.30 -17.42 6.81
C ALA A 129 1.45 -16.67 6.15
N VAL A 130 1.72 -16.97 4.88
CA VAL A 130 2.71 -16.23 4.07
C VAL A 130 2.26 -14.78 3.82
N ALA A 131 0.95 -14.58 3.66
CA ALA A 131 0.35 -13.25 3.49
C ALA A 131 -1.06 -13.23 4.10
N THR A 132 -1.43 -12.10 4.71
CA THR A 132 -2.77 -11.86 5.24
C THR A 132 -3.39 -10.69 4.50
N LEU A 133 -4.60 -10.88 3.97
CA LEU A 133 -5.31 -9.85 3.21
C LEU A 133 -6.46 -9.28 4.03
N LEU A 134 -6.53 -7.96 4.09
CA LEU A 134 -7.74 -7.29 4.55
C LEU A 134 -8.74 -7.24 3.41
N ALA A 135 -9.85 -7.91 3.57
CA ALA A 135 -10.91 -7.97 2.57
C ALA A 135 -12.24 -7.46 3.13
N SER A 136 -13.06 -6.87 2.28
CA SER A 136 -14.43 -6.47 2.61
C SER A 136 -15.42 -7.01 1.59
N GLN A 137 -16.62 -7.33 2.04
CA GLN A 137 -17.71 -7.71 1.15
C GLN A 137 -18.30 -6.46 0.50
N ARG A 138 -18.21 -6.37 -0.81
CA ARG A 138 -18.81 -5.28 -1.59
C ARG A 138 -19.31 -5.79 -2.94
N LYS A 139 -20.29 -5.12 -3.50
CA LYS A 139 -20.72 -5.36 -4.88
C LYS A 139 -19.65 -4.83 -5.84
N THR A 140 -19.04 -5.70 -6.64
CA THR A 140 -17.98 -5.39 -7.60
C THR A 140 -18.03 -6.40 -8.74
N SER A 141 -17.30 -6.17 -9.82
CA SER A 141 -17.06 -7.16 -10.86
C SER A 141 -15.86 -8.06 -10.60
N ARG A 142 -15.00 -7.69 -9.64
CA ARG A 142 -13.74 -8.40 -9.33
C ARG A 142 -13.79 -8.92 -7.91
N TYR A 143 -13.61 -10.22 -7.74
CA TYR A 143 -13.62 -10.87 -6.44
C TYR A 143 -12.39 -11.74 -6.24
N LEU A 144 -11.85 -11.70 -5.04
CA LEU A 144 -10.95 -12.73 -4.55
C LEU A 144 -11.79 -13.93 -4.11
N LEU A 145 -11.32 -15.12 -4.42
CA LEU A 145 -11.97 -16.37 -4.06
C LEU A 145 -11.20 -17.02 -2.91
N PHE A 146 -11.91 -17.35 -1.86
CA PHE A 146 -11.35 -18.02 -0.68
C PHE A 146 -12.07 -19.35 -0.49
N ASP A 147 -11.34 -20.36 -0.04
CA ASP A 147 -11.91 -21.64 0.38
C ASP A 147 -12.58 -21.56 1.78
N THR A 148 -13.07 -22.69 2.28
CA THR A 148 -13.69 -22.80 3.61
C THR A 148 -12.72 -22.49 4.75
N ASP A 149 -11.42 -22.69 4.53
CA ASP A 149 -10.34 -22.40 5.48
C ASP A 149 -9.82 -20.95 5.37
N LYS A 150 -10.51 -20.11 4.59
CA LYS A 150 -10.16 -18.71 4.32
C LYS A 150 -8.80 -18.54 3.61
N ARG A 151 -8.36 -19.54 2.87
CA ARG A 151 -7.16 -19.44 2.02
C ARG A 151 -7.55 -18.88 0.66
N LEU A 152 -6.73 -17.97 0.13
CA LEU A 152 -6.94 -17.43 -1.22
C LEU A 152 -6.68 -18.55 -2.25
N CYS A 153 -7.71 -18.91 -3.00
CA CYS A 153 -7.64 -19.95 -4.03
C CYS A 153 -7.85 -19.42 -5.46
N GLY A 154 -8.19 -18.15 -5.63
CA GLY A 154 -8.37 -17.61 -6.97
C GLY A 154 -8.85 -16.16 -7.02
N TRP A 155 -9.05 -15.69 -8.21
CA TRP A 155 -9.57 -14.37 -8.53
C TRP A 155 -10.48 -14.45 -9.76
N ILE A 156 -11.60 -13.78 -9.72
CA ILE A 156 -12.56 -13.71 -10.83
C ILE A 156 -12.86 -12.28 -11.23
N ASN A 157 -12.93 -12.04 -12.55
CA ASN A 157 -13.48 -10.83 -13.13
C ASN A 157 -14.76 -11.19 -13.91
N LYS A 158 -15.91 -10.76 -13.39
CA LYS A 158 -17.23 -11.04 -14.00
C LYS A 158 -17.47 -10.29 -15.30
N ASP A 159 -16.82 -9.12 -15.50
CA ASP A 159 -16.98 -8.34 -16.73
C ASP A 159 -16.28 -9.02 -17.92
N THR A 160 -15.18 -9.69 -17.68
CA THR A 160 -14.38 -10.36 -18.73
C THR A 160 -14.52 -11.87 -18.71
N CYS A 161 -15.30 -12.43 -17.77
CA CYS A 161 -15.44 -13.87 -17.53
C CYS A 161 -14.10 -14.59 -17.29
N LEU A 162 -13.06 -13.85 -16.85
CA LEU A 162 -11.76 -14.43 -16.53
C LEU A 162 -11.76 -14.98 -15.12
N LEU A 163 -11.36 -16.24 -14.98
CA LEU A 163 -11.14 -16.91 -13.71
C LEU A 163 -9.68 -17.34 -13.62
N TYR A 164 -8.98 -16.89 -12.60
CA TYR A 164 -7.65 -17.35 -12.26
C TYR A 164 -7.71 -18.15 -10.97
N THR A 165 -7.24 -19.36 -11.00
CA THR A 165 -7.12 -20.22 -9.82
C THR A 165 -5.66 -20.39 -9.48
N SER A 166 -5.35 -20.57 -8.18
CA SER A 166 -4.02 -20.98 -7.77
C SER A 166 -3.73 -22.37 -8.37
N PRO A 167 -2.56 -22.64 -8.92
CA PRO A 167 -2.16 -24.00 -9.19
C PRO A 167 -2.17 -24.78 -7.88
N SER A 168 -2.90 -25.88 -7.87
CA SER A 168 -2.98 -26.85 -6.75
C SER A 168 -1.64 -27.49 -6.46
#